data_c293a7e299b5998483a6403c5d5475aa
#
_entry.id   c293a7e299b5998483a6403c5d5475aa
#
_cell.length_a   1.000
_cell.length_b   1.000
_cell.length_c   1.000
_cell.angle_alpha   90.00
_cell.angle_beta   90.00
_cell.angle_gamma   90.00
#
_symmetry.space_group_name_H-M   'P 1'
#
loop_
_entity.id
_entity.type
_entity.pdbx_description
1 polymer ?
#
loop_
_entity_poly.entity_id
_entity_poly.type
_entity_poly.pdbx_seq_one_letter_code
_entity_poly.pdbx_strand_id
1 'polypeptide(L)'
;PNIDATIAPRIMTMRGFMLSNELRYMGEKMNGHLLFDILPTDINTNKTRWGILFTHTQNFGKGWQGILNYNRVSDDRYFRELTPNLSQTSMTNLSQMAATSYNGRLGLDGTISFNALVQRFQTIQDRLQLFTAPYSRLPYVSLDINKPSLGGLLEFGLNSSWGNFQHHALRTVPDTKFLP
;
A
#
# COMPACT_ATOMS: atom_id res chain seq x y z
N PRO A 1 -10.40 -24.92 -3.84
CA PRO A 1 -10.15 -24.53 -2.45
C PRO A 1 -10.11 -23.02 -2.35
N ASN A 2 -10.68 -22.48 -1.28
CA ASN A 2 -10.75 -21.06 -1.05
C ASN A 2 -9.46 -20.49 -0.40
N ILE A 3 -8.54 -21.37 -0.05
CA ILE A 3 -7.26 -21.08 0.55
C ILE A 3 -6.20 -21.97 -0.09
N ASP A 4 -5.09 -21.37 -0.45
CA ASP A 4 -3.91 -22.02 -1.02
C ASP A 4 -2.66 -21.47 -0.33
N ALA A 5 -1.77 -22.37 0.09
CA ALA A 5 -0.54 -22.02 0.76
C ALA A 5 0.63 -22.80 0.17
N THR A 6 1.69 -22.10 -0.17
CA THR A 6 2.95 -22.67 -0.67
C THR A 6 4.08 -22.28 0.28
N ILE A 7 4.86 -23.26 0.69
CA ILE A 7 6.07 -23.07 1.50
C ILE A 7 7.25 -23.61 0.69
N ALA A 8 8.17 -22.76 0.32
CA ALA A 8 9.32 -23.07 -0.52
C ALA A 8 10.64 -22.80 0.20
N PRO A 9 11.28 -23.82 0.78
CA PRO A 9 12.64 -23.68 1.30
C PRO A 9 13.65 -23.52 0.14
N ARG A 10 14.57 -22.56 0.30
CA ARG A 10 15.62 -22.28 -0.67
C ARG A 10 16.98 -22.24 0.01
N ILE A 11 17.88 -23.11 -0.45
CA ILE A 11 19.26 -23.14 0.03
C ILE A 11 20.15 -22.41 -0.96
N MET A 12 20.87 -21.41 -0.50
CA MET A 12 21.82 -20.62 -1.27
C MET A 12 23.20 -20.79 -0.67
N THR A 13 24.14 -21.38 -1.42
CA THR A 13 25.48 -21.70 -0.93
C THR A 13 26.26 -20.49 -0.40
N MET A 14 26.02 -19.31 -0.98
CA MET A 14 26.72 -18.07 -0.59
C MET A 14 25.91 -17.18 0.39
N ARG A 15 24.65 -17.54 0.71
CA ARG A 15 23.79 -16.67 1.52
C ARG A 15 23.10 -17.37 2.69
N GLY A 16 22.96 -18.70 2.61
CA GLY A 16 22.31 -19.49 3.66
C GLY A 16 20.92 -19.98 3.28
N PHE A 17 20.10 -20.25 4.29
CA PHE A 17 18.76 -20.83 4.17
C PHE A 17 17.70 -19.74 4.20
N MET A 18 16.88 -19.69 3.16
CA MET A 18 15.74 -18.80 3.02
C MET A 18 14.43 -19.59 2.96
N LEU A 19 13.42 -19.11 3.63
CA LEU A 19 12.08 -19.65 3.57
C LEU A 19 11.16 -18.65 2.86
N SER A 20 10.58 -19.08 1.75
CA SER A 20 9.59 -18.30 0.99
C SER A 20 8.21 -18.88 1.22
N ASN A 21 7.25 -18.03 1.57
CA ASN A 21 5.88 -18.43 1.86
C ASN A 21 4.92 -17.60 1.01
N GLU A 22 3.97 -18.28 0.40
CA GLU A 22 2.88 -17.66 -0.32
C GLU A 22 1.56 -18.17 0.26
N LEU A 23 0.65 -17.26 0.57
CA LEU A 23 -0.70 -17.55 1.01
C LEU A 23 -1.69 -16.77 0.14
N ARG A 24 -2.62 -17.46 -0.46
CA ARG A 24 -3.74 -16.89 -1.22
C ARG A 24 -5.04 -17.37 -0.61
N TYR A 25 -5.97 -16.46 -0.45
CA TYR A 25 -7.31 -16.80 0.01
C TYR A 25 -8.36 -15.99 -0.72
N MET A 26 -9.52 -16.60 -0.91
CA MET A 26 -10.68 -16.00 -1.56
C MET A 26 -11.95 -16.51 -0.91
N GLY A 27 -12.78 -15.59 -0.43
CA GLY A 27 -14.13 -15.82 0.04
C GLY A 27 -15.14 -15.00 -0.76
N GLU A 28 -16.41 -15.10 -0.43
CA GLU A 28 -17.48 -14.36 -1.11
C GLU A 28 -17.32 -12.84 -1.02
N LYS A 29 -16.76 -12.36 0.09
CA LYS A 29 -16.64 -10.93 0.40
C LYS A 29 -15.21 -10.46 0.62
N MET A 30 -14.23 -11.34 0.49
CA MET A 30 -12.84 -11.01 0.74
C MET A 30 -11.91 -11.80 -0.16
N ASN A 31 -10.78 -11.21 -0.49
CA ASN A 31 -9.64 -11.91 -1.06
C ASN A 31 -8.34 -11.31 -0.56
N GLY A 32 -7.30 -12.10 -0.59
CA GLY A 32 -5.99 -11.63 -0.20
C GLY A 32 -4.87 -12.52 -0.70
N HIS A 33 -3.69 -11.91 -0.80
CA HIS A 33 -2.46 -12.54 -1.22
C HIS A 33 -1.31 -12.04 -0.36
N LEU A 34 -0.62 -12.95 0.28
CA LEU A 34 0.56 -12.69 1.10
C LEU A 34 1.76 -13.43 0.51
N LEU A 35 2.82 -12.69 0.25
CA LEU A 35 4.16 -13.21 0.04
C LEU A 35 5.01 -12.81 1.24
N PHE A 36 5.61 -13.76 1.90
CA PHE A 36 6.49 -13.54 3.04
C PHE A 36 7.74 -14.39 2.93
N ASP A 37 8.86 -13.72 2.81
CA ASP A 37 10.17 -14.33 2.72
C ASP A 37 11.01 -13.98 3.95
N ILE A 38 11.77 -14.95 4.46
CA ILE A 38 12.73 -14.73 5.54
C ILE A 38 14.02 -15.51 5.29
N LEU A 39 15.14 -14.80 5.39
CA LEU A 39 16.51 -15.30 5.42
C LEU A 39 17.08 -14.97 6.81
N PRO A 40 17.03 -15.88 7.78
CA PRO A 40 17.38 -15.59 9.19
C PRO A 40 18.80 -15.10 9.37
N THR A 41 19.73 -15.62 8.54
CA THR A 41 21.14 -15.17 8.53
C THR A 41 21.63 -15.17 7.09
N ASP A 42 21.81 -13.99 6.52
CA ASP A 42 22.52 -13.84 5.25
C ASP A 42 24.04 -13.87 5.53
N ILE A 43 24.72 -14.90 5.06
CA ILE A 43 26.17 -15.12 5.28
C ILE A 43 26.98 -13.90 4.82
N ASN A 44 26.56 -13.21 3.74
CA ASN A 44 27.29 -12.06 3.19
C ASN A 44 27.15 -10.78 4.05
N THR A 45 26.03 -10.62 4.74
CA THR A 45 25.73 -9.38 5.49
C THR A 45 25.68 -9.57 7.00
N ASN A 46 25.67 -10.84 7.44
CA ASN A 46 25.46 -11.26 8.84
C ASN A 46 24.20 -10.64 9.48
N LYS A 47 23.13 -10.50 8.67
CA LYS A 47 21.85 -9.91 9.10
C LYS A 47 20.68 -10.79 8.70
N THR A 48 19.61 -10.73 9.48
CA THR A 48 18.30 -11.24 9.05
C THR A 48 17.74 -10.35 7.96
N ARG A 49 17.33 -10.96 6.85
CA ARG A 49 16.68 -10.25 5.75
C ARG A 49 15.29 -10.83 5.50
N TRP A 50 14.35 -9.98 5.21
CA TRP A 50 12.96 -10.38 5.03
C TRP A 50 12.22 -9.44 4.08
N GLY A 51 11.19 -9.98 3.46
CA GLY A 51 10.26 -9.23 2.63
C GLY A 51 8.83 -9.66 2.90
N ILE A 52 7.92 -8.70 2.89
CA ILE A 52 6.48 -8.92 2.97
C ILE A 52 5.78 -8.09 1.89
N LEU A 53 4.96 -8.78 1.09
CA LEU A 53 4.05 -8.17 0.12
C LEU A 53 2.66 -8.72 0.43
N PHE A 54 1.77 -7.86 0.90
CA PHE A 54 0.44 -8.26 1.32
C PHE A 54 -0.62 -7.36 0.68
N THR A 55 -1.58 -7.99 0.04
CA THR A 55 -2.79 -7.33 -0.47
C THR A 55 -4.03 -8.01 0.11
N HIS A 56 -4.99 -7.21 0.50
CA HIS A 56 -6.29 -7.67 0.99
C HIS A 56 -7.38 -6.73 0.52
N THR A 57 -8.50 -7.30 0.06
CA THR A 57 -9.72 -6.56 -0.23
C THR A 57 -10.89 -7.17 0.53
N GLN A 58 -11.75 -6.31 1.05
CA GLN A 58 -12.91 -6.68 1.83
C GLN A 58 -14.14 -5.94 1.35
N ASN A 59 -15.20 -6.66 1.03
CA ASN A 59 -16.53 -6.10 0.84
C ASN A 59 -17.31 -6.27 2.15
N PHE A 60 -17.56 -5.16 2.86
CA PHE A 60 -18.33 -5.15 4.10
C PHE A 60 -19.85 -5.19 3.87
N GLY A 61 -20.27 -5.08 2.61
CA GLY A 61 -21.68 -4.96 2.23
C GLY A 61 -22.21 -3.53 2.38
N LYS A 62 -23.46 -3.33 1.94
CA LYS A 62 -24.16 -2.05 2.02
C LYS A 62 -23.38 -0.86 1.44
N GLY A 63 -22.58 -1.10 0.39
CA GLY A 63 -21.77 -0.07 -0.29
C GLY A 63 -20.39 0.16 0.30
N TRP A 64 -20.01 -0.49 1.40
CA TRP A 64 -18.70 -0.36 2.03
C TRP A 64 -17.69 -1.37 1.50
N GLN A 65 -16.50 -0.89 1.21
CA GLN A 65 -15.33 -1.69 0.80
C GLN A 65 -14.08 -1.26 1.54
N GLY A 66 -13.17 -2.20 1.75
CA GLY A 66 -11.87 -1.96 2.36
C GLY A 66 -10.75 -2.54 1.51
N ILE A 67 -9.61 -1.86 1.47
CA ILE A 67 -8.39 -2.31 0.80
C ILE A 67 -7.21 -2.12 1.75
N LEU A 68 -6.40 -3.17 1.87
CA LEU A 68 -5.11 -3.12 2.56
C LEU A 68 -4.02 -3.56 1.59
N ASN A 69 -2.99 -2.74 1.46
CA ASN A 69 -1.79 -3.04 0.69
C ASN A 69 -0.58 -2.72 1.56
N TYR A 70 0.18 -3.73 1.95
CA TYR A 70 1.33 -3.57 2.84
C TYR A 70 2.56 -4.24 2.25
N ASN A 71 3.46 -3.43 1.68
CA ASN A 71 4.69 -3.89 1.07
C ASN A 71 5.88 -3.33 1.82
N ARG A 72 6.76 -4.21 2.28
CA ARG A 72 7.95 -3.79 3.02
C ARG A 72 9.07 -4.83 2.89
N VAL A 73 10.30 -4.35 2.86
CA VAL A 73 11.50 -5.19 2.88
C VAL A 73 12.50 -4.69 3.92
N SER A 74 13.40 -5.57 4.31
CA SER A 74 14.42 -5.31 5.33
C SER A 74 15.45 -4.26 4.92
N ASP A 75 15.78 -4.21 3.62
CA ASP A 75 16.84 -3.36 3.10
C ASP A 75 16.67 -3.05 1.61
N ASP A 76 17.35 -2.01 1.12
CA ASP A 76 17.25 -1.51 -0.26
C ASP A 76 17.76 -2.47 -1.33
N ARG A 77 18.60 -3.44 -0.97
CA ARG A 77 19.15 -4.43 -1.91
C ARG A 77 18.37 -5.73 -1.94
N TYR A 78 17.32 -5.84 -1.13
CA TYR A 78 16.55 -7.07 -0.96
C TYR A 78 16.09 -7.66 -2.30
N PHE A 79 15.35 -6.90 -3.09
CA PHE A 79 14.81 -7.37 -4.37
C PHE A 79 15.89 -7.71 -5.38
N ARG A 80 16.92 -6.89 -5.50
CA ARG A 80 18.00 -7.12 -6.45
C ARG A 80 18.80 -8.39 -6.16
N GLU A 81 18.94 -8.74 -4.89
CA GLU A 81 19.83 -9.81 -4.47
C GLU A 81 19.11 -11.12 -4.13
N LEU A 82 17.86 -11.09 -3.71
CA LEU A 82 17.18 -12.25 -3.17
C LEU A 82 15.97 -12.70 -3.98
N THR A 83 15.32 -11.79 -4.73
CA THR A 83 14.14 -12.18 -5.48
C THR A 83 14.47 -12.68 -6.89
N PRO A 84 13.88 -13.82 -7.32
CA PRO A 84 13.99 -14.27 -8.70
C PRO A 84 13.01 -13.55 -9.65
N ASN A 85 12.06 -12.79 -9.11
CA ASN A 85 10.98 -12.20 -9.89
C ASN A 85 11.38 -10.81 -10.42
N LEU A 86 11.52 -10.70 -11.74
CA LEU A 86 11.93 -9.48 -12.43
C LEU A 86 10.97 -8.30 -12.17
N SER A 87 9.68 -8.55 -12.03
CA SER A 87 8.69 -7.49 -11.74
C SER A 87 8.90 -6.86 -10.37
N GLN A 88 9.39 -7.62 -9.39
CA GLN A 88 9.69 -7.12 -8.05
C GLN A 88 11.02 -6.34 -8.01
N THR A 89 11.99 -6.70 -8.85
CA THR A 89 13.28 -5.99 -8.91
C THR A 89 13.17 -4.56 -9.42
N SER A 90 12.09 -4.23 -10.14
CA SER A 90 11.81 -2.88 -10.63
C SER A 90 11.00 -2.00 -9.66
N MET A 91 10.56 -2.55 -8.52
CA MET A 91 9.82 -1.78 -7.53
C MET A 91 10.74 -0.82 -6.79
N THR A 92 10.52 0.47 -6.96
CA THR A 92 11.27 1.53 -6.27
C THR A 92 10.53 2.09 -5.06
N ASN A 93 9.20 2.07 -5.06
CA ASN A 93 8.36 2.59 -3.99
C ASN A 93 7.36 1.53 -3.52
N LEU A 94 7.57 1.03 -2.32
CA LEU A 94 6.72 0.02 -1.70
C LEU A 94 5.60 0.70 -0.93
N SER A 95 4.39 0.60 -1.44
CA SER A 95 3.21 1.21 -0.85
C SER A 95 2.78 0.47 0.43
N GLN A 96 2.45 1.23 1.46
CA GLN A 96 1.79 0.79 2.68
C GLN A 96 0.51 1.61 2.83
N MET A 97 -0.62 1.03 2.46
CA MET A 97 -1.89 1.73 2.33
C MET A 97 -3.01 0.93 2.99
N ALA A 98 -3.85 1.63 3.75
CA ALA A 98 -5.15 1.16 4.15
C ALA A 98 -6.20 2.17 3.68
N ALA A 99 -7.24 1.70 3.02
CA ALA A 99 -8.30 2.54 2.50
C ALA A 99 -9.67 1.92 2.77
N THR A 100 -10.67 2.78 2.94
CA THR A 100 -12.07 2.38 2.94
C THR A 100 -12.87 3.31 2.06
N SER A 101 -13.83 2.75 1.36
CA SER A 101 -14.75 3.51 0.53
C SER A 101 -16.20 3.11 0.79
N TYR A 102 -17.08 4.06 0.65
CA TYR A 102 -18.52 3.87 0.67
C TYR A 102 -19.13 4.43 -0.61
N ASN A 103 -19.98 3.66 -1.26
CA ASN A 103 -20.79 4.10 -2.38
C ASN A 103 -22.24 3.76 -2.12
N GLY A 104 -23.09 4.77 -2.11
CA GLY A 104 -24.50 4.64 -1.82
C GLY A 104 -25.38 5.48 -2.71
N ARG A 105 -26.69 5.28 -2.56
CA ARG A 105 -27.72 6.10 -3.22
C ARG A 105 -28.27 7.12 -2.24
N LEU A 106 -28.57 8.32 -2.74
CA LEU A 106 -29.21 9.40 -2.01
C LEU A 106 -30.61 9.66 -2.62
N GLY A 107 -31.62 8.94 -2.12
CA GLY A 107 -32.95 8.93 -2.72
C GLY A 107 -32.99 8.14 -4.03
N LEU A 108 -33.87 8.57 -4.98
CA LEU A 108 -34.12 7.82 -6.21
C LEU A 108 -33.02 8.00 -7.27
N ASP A 109 -32.41 9.17 -7.35
CA ASP A 109 -31.53 9.61 -8.43
C ASP A 109 -30.17 10.16 -7.97
N GLY A 110 -29.97 10.31 -6.65
CA GLY A 110 -28.72 10.82 -6.09
C GLY A 110 -27.72 9.73 -5.76
N THR A 111 -26.46 10.11 -5.69
CA THR A 111 -25.33 9.27 -5.27
C THR A 111 -24.52 9.95 -4.17
N ILE A 112 -23.96 9.14 -3.29
CA ILE A 112 -23.00 9.57 -2.28
C ILE A 112 -21.81 8.63 -2.33
N SER A 113 -20.60 9.19 -2.40
CA SER A 113 -19.34 8.46 -2.33
C SER A 113 -18.46 9.06 -1.25
N PHE A 114 -17.94 8.22 -0.39
CA PHE A 114 -17.01 8.57 0.66
C PHE A 114 -15.74 7.73 0.51
N ASN A 115 -14.56 8.35 0.62
CA ASN A 115 -13.30 7.64 0.64
C ASN A 115 -12.42 8.16 1.78
N ALA A 116 -11.77 7.25 2.47
CA ALA A 116 -10.74 7.57 3.45
C ALA A 116 -9.55 6.64 3.25
N LEU A 117 -8.34 7.20 3.25
CA LEU A 117 -7.12 6.42 3.12
C LEU A 117 -5.99 6.97 3.99
N VAL A 118 -5.13 6.07 4.39
CA VAL A 118 -3.80 6.37 4.91
C VAL A 118 -2.78 5.64 4.04
N GLN A 119 -1.74 6.35 3.59
CA GLN A 119 -0.73 5.80 2.70
C GLN A 119 0.64 6.37 3.01
N ARG A 120 1.62 5.49 3.09
CA ARG A 120 3.04 5.84 3.14
C ARG A 120 3.83 4.92 2.24
N PHE A 121 5.10 5.23 2.02
CA PHE A 121 5.98 4.47 1.14
C PHE A 121 7.29 4.15 1.83
N GLN A 122 7.82 2.95 1.56
CA GLN A 122 9.24 2.67 1.70
C GLN A 122 9.86 2.83 0.32
N THR A 123 10.73 3.83 0.14
CA THR A 123 11.46 4.02 -1.12
C THR A 123 12.75 3.23 -1.06
N ILE A 124 12.93 2.35 -2.03
CA ILE A 124 14.15 1.56 -2.21
C ILE A 124 15.19 2.45 -2.88
N GLN A 125 16.27 2.73 -2.18
CA GLN A 125 17.34 3.58 -2.70
C GLN A 125 18.41 2.74 -3.41
N ASP A 126 18.81 3.15 -4.60
CA ASP A 126 20.03 2.63 -5.24
C ASP A 126 21.19 3.62 -5.00
N ARG A 127 22.38 3.09 -4.76
CA ARG A 127 23.59 3.93 -4.60
C ARG A 127 23.95 4.72 -5.86
N LEU A 128 23.55 4.22 -7.03
CA LEU A 128 23.83 4.83 -8.32
C LEU A 128 22.71 5.76 -8.80
N GLN A 129 21.50 5.61 -8.26
CA GLN A 129 20.34 6.40 -8.64
C GLN A 129 19.45 6.68 -7.42
N LEU A 130 19.44 7.94 -6.99
CA LEU A 130 18.56 8.37 -5.90
C LEU A 130 17.14 8.59 -6.43
N PHE A 131 16.17 7.94 -5.81
CA PHE A 131 14.76 8.13 -6.12
C PHE A 131 14.11 9.07 -5.11
N THR A 132 13.30 10.00 -5.63
CA THR A 132 12.51 10.87 -4.78
C THR A 132 11.33 10.08 -4.20
N ALA A 133 11.21 10.07 -2.87
CA ALA A 133 10.10 9.43 -2.19
C ALA A 133 8.78 10.15 -2.53
N PRO A 134 7.68 9.43 -2.79
CA PRO A 134 6.36 10.04 -2.94
C PRO A 134 5.87 10.65 -1.63
N TYR A 135 4.93 11.61 -1.73
CA TYR A 135 4.25 12.15 -0.56
C TYR A 135 3.39 11.06 0.11
N SER A 136 3.51 10.98 1.42
CA SER A 136 2.59 10.18 2.26
C SER A 136 1.30 10.95 2.46
N ARG A 137 0.16 10.26 2.49
CA ARG A 137 -1.18 10.80 2.76
C ARG A 137 -1.64 10.28 4.11
N LEU A 138 -1.67 11.13 5.15
CA LEU A 138 -1.84 10.68 6.53
C LEU A 138 -2.73 11.64 7.37
N PRO A 139 -4.05 11.51 7.30
CA PRO A 139 -4.91 10.80 6.34
C PRO A 139 -5.30 11.65 5.12
N TYR A 140 -6.02 11.03 4.19
CA TYR A 140 -6.76 11.70 3.11
C TYR A 140 -8.22 11.23 3.16
N VAL A 141 -9.16 12.17 3.07
CA VAL A 141 -10.61 11.90 3.10
C VAL A 141 -11.27 12.68 1.99
N SER A 142 -12.22 12.05 1.27
CA SER A 142 -13.07 12.74 0.30
C SER A 142 -14.53 12.35 0.45
N LEU A 143 -15.40 13.29 0.16
CA LEU A 143 -16.85 13.13 0.13
C LEU A 143 -17.39 13.77 -1.15
N ASP A 144 -18.09 12.97 -1.95
CA ASP A 144 -18.77 13.38 -3.17
C ASP A 144 -20.25 13.09 -3.05
N ILE A 145 -21.08 14.10 -3.27
CA ILE A 145 -22.53 13.99 -3.29
C ILE A 145 -23.02 14.57 -4.61
N ASN A 146 -23.82 13.81 -5.32
CA ASN A 146 -24.49 14.26 -6.53
C ASN A 146 -25.99 13.97 -6.42
N LYS A 147 -26.82 14.98 -6.63
CA LYS A 147 -28.26 14.90 -6.62
C LYS A 147 -28.81 15.65 -7.84
N PRO A 148 -29.01 14.95 -8.99
CA PRO A 148 -29.40 15.57 -10.26
C PRO A 148 -30.77 16.25 -10.24
N SER A 149 -31.65 15.82 -9.33
CA SER A 149 -32.97 16.44 -9.20
C SER A 149 -33.34 16.68 -7.75
N LEU A 150 -33.28 17.93 -7.30
CA LEU A 150 -33.78 18.35 -6.01
C LEU A 150 -35.13 19.05 -6.21
N GLY A 151 -36.21 18.30 -5.99
CA GLY A 151 -37.58 18.82 -6.23
C GLY A 151 -37.92 19.09 -7.70
N GLY A 152 -37.19 18.54 -8.65
CA GLY A 152 -37.42 18.67 -10.08
C GLY A 152 -36.93 19.99 -10.72
N LEU A 153 -36.38 20.91 -9.94
CA LEU A 153 -35.99 22.26 -10.38
C LEU A 153 -34.50 22.56 -10.22
N LEU A 154 -33.81 21.86 -9.33
CA LEU A 154 -32.43 22.18 -8.96
C LEU A 154 -31.57 20.93 -9.02
N GLU A 155 -30.32 21.11 -9.43
CA GLU A 155 -29.24 20.11 -9.29
C GLU A 155 -28.34 20.51 -8.14
N PHE A 156 -27.96 19.53 -7.31
CA PHE A 156 -27.03 19.73 -6.20
C PHE A 156 -25.82 18.82 -6.36
N GLY A 157 -24.63 19.40 -6.37
CA GLY A 157 -23.35 18.71 -6.34
C GLY A 157 -22.46 19.25 -5.22
N LEU A 158 -21.87 18.35 -4.42
CA LEU A 158 -20.84 18.65 -3.43
C LEU A 158 -19.64 17.76 -3.68
N ASN A 159 -18.48 18.36 -3.87
CA ASN A 159 -17.22 17.67 -3.91
C ASN A 159 -16.30 18.30 -2.84
N SER A 160 -15.90 17.52 -1.86
CA SER A 160 -15.05 17.98 -0.76
C SER A 160 -13.93 16.98 -0.51
N SER A 161 -12.72 17.49 -0.31
CA SER A 161 -11.58 16.64 0.07
C SER A 161 -10.70 17.36 1.07
N TRP A 162 -10.15 16.57 1.98
CA TRP A 162 -9.18 17.01 2.96
C TRP A 162 -8.05 16.01 3.05
N GLY A 163 -6.80 16.47 3.13
CA GLY A 163 -5.65 15.59 3.22
C GLY A 163 -4.45 16.24 3.90
N ASN A 164 -3.76 15.43 4.70
CA ASN A 164 -2.47 15.76 5.26
C ASN A 164 -1.38 15.05 4.44
N PHE A 165 -0.53 15.83 3.78
CA PHE A 165 0.54 15.34 2.94
C PHE A 165 1.87 15.54 3.64
N GLN A 166 2.66 14.47 3.78
CA GLN A 166 3.97 14.50 4.41
C GLN A 166 5.04 13.98 3.45
N HIS A 167 6.17 14.68 3.40
CA HIS A 167 7.33 14.26 2.63
C HIS A 167 8.53 14.10 3.56
N HIS A 168 9.21 12.97 3.48
CA HIS A 168 10.29 12.63 4.42
C HIS A 168 11.47 13.61 4.33
N ALA A 169 11.82 14.09 3.14
CA ALA A 169 12.89 15.03 2.92
C ALA A 169 12.62 16.43 3.52
N LEU A 170 11.35 16.83 3.66
CA LEU A 170 10.98 18.14 4.24
C LEU A 170 11.05 18.17 5.77
N ARG A 171 11.12 17.00 6.41
CA ARG A 171 11.26 16.89 7.87
C ARG A 171 12.69 17.11 8.37
N THR A 172 13.67 17.03 7.48
CA THR A 172 15.11 17.14 7.82
C THR A 172 15.73 18.49 7.50
N VAL A 173 14.97 19.43 6.94
CA VAL A 173 15.44 20.84 6.78
C VAL A 173 15.20 21.53 8.11
N PRO A 174 16.24 21.88 8.90
CA PRO A 174 16.08 22.76 10.05
C PRO A 174 15.52 24.09 9.51
N ASP A 175 14.55 24.69 10.24
CA ASP A 175 14.10 26.05 9.98
C ASP A 175 15.33 26.95 9.80
N THR A 176 15.73 27.18 8.56
CA THR A 176 16.64 28.29 8.27
C THR A 176 15.80 29.53 8.49
N LYS A 177 15.94 30.10 9.70
CA LYS A 177 15.50 31.45 9.99
C LYS A 177 16.07 32.33 8.89
N PHE A 178 15.21 32.78 8.00
CA PHE A 178 15.52 33.93 7.17
C PHE A 178 15.67 35.09 8.14
N LEU A 179 16.90 35.44 8.46
CA LEU A 179 17.22 36.73 9.06
C LEU A 179 17.11 37.79 7.95
N PRO A 180 16.48 38.92 8.25
CA PRO A 180 16.27 40.01 7.31
C PRO A 180 17.60 40.64 6.85
#